data_3dd88eaf339462961e10e7e0f7af19e7
#
_entry.id   3dd88eaf339462961e10e7e0f7af19e7
#
_cell.length_a   1.000
_cell.length_b   1.000
_cell.length_c   1.000
_cell.angle_alpha   90.00
_cell.angle_beta   90.00
_cell.angle_gamma   90.00
#
_symmetry.space_group_name_H-M   'P 1'
#
loop_
_entity.id
_entity.type
_entity.pdbx_description
1 polymer ?
#
loop_
_entity_poly.entity_id
_entity_poly.type
_entity_poly.pdbx_seq_one_letter_code
_entity_poly.pdbx_strand_id
1 'polypeptide(L)'
;SDPERGPLYHAYQIMQRQIVSVTSTDAVERAWRILLDRRIHQAPVLDPTYRLVGIVSERDLLTVLNVDEGRVRDVLARQVSDVMMTPVVSADPITDIRRIAWVMLEHQVDGVPIVNDTQALVGFVSRSDILRAIITDPPLSLWR
;
A
#
# COMPACT_ATOMS: atom_id res chain seq x y z
N SER A 1 26.01 13.55 -18.79
CA SER A 1 24.60 13.50 -18.59
C SER A 1 24.11 14.80 -18.00
N ASP A 2 22.91 15.04 -18.24
CA ASP A 2 22.24 16.20 -17.72
C ASP A 2 21.89 15.94 -16.26
N PRO A 3 22.44 16.70 -15.31
CA PRO A 3 22.10 16.48 -13.90
C PRO A 3 20.63 16.69 -13.60
N GLU A 4 19.94 17.40 -14.48
CA GLU A 4 18.50 17.60 -14.32
C GLU A 4 17.68 16.36 -14.62
N ARG A 5 18.33 15.32 -15.15
CA ARG A 5 17.67 14.06 -15.45
C ARG A 5 17.72 13.08 -14.29
N GLY A 6 18.25 13.50 -13.18
CA GLY A 6 18.21 12.67 -12.00
C GLY A 6 16.78 12.29 -11.66
N PRO A 7 16.58 11.38 -10.73
CA PRO A 7 15.24 11.02 -10.33
C PRO A 7 14.50 12.25 -9.88
N LEU A 8 13.32 12.43 -10.44
CA LEU A 8 12.49 13.59 -10.15
C LEU A 8 12.01 13.52 -8.70
N TYR A 9 11.62 12.33 -8.32
CA TYR A 9 11.15 12.08 -6.96
C TYR A 9 11.61 10.72 -6.52
N HIS A 10 12.02 10.64 -5.28
CA HIS A 10 12.17 9.41 -4.54
C HIS A 10 10.92 9.15 -3.73
N ALA A 11 10.68 7.91 -3.37
CA ALA A 11 9.54 7.53 -2.56
C ALA A 11 9.39 8.42 -1.32
N TYR A 12 10.49 8.69 -0.60
CA TYR A 12 10.42 9.47 0.63
C TYR A 12 9.90 10.89 0.43
N GLN A 13 9.96 11.41 -0.79
CA GLN A 13 9.51 12.77 -1.08
C GLN A 13 8.00 12.88 -1.26
N ILE A 14 7.35 11.77 -1.63
CA ILE A 14 5.90 11.78 -1.92
C ILE A 14 5.09 10.84 -1.03
N MET A 15 5.73 9.96 -0.31
CA MET A 15 5.03 8.95 0.49
C MET A 15 4.24 9.56 1.63
N GLN A 16 3.14 8.93 1.95
CA GLN A 16 2.40 9.22 3.18
C GLN A 16 3.18 8.65 4.35
N ARG A 17 3.38 9.46 5.38
CA ARG A 17 4.14 9.05 6.57
C ARG A 17 3.24 8.69 7.74
N GLN A 18 2.05 9.25 7.79
CA GLN A 18 1.03 8.86 8.76
C GLN A 18 0.26 7.69 8.17
N ILE A 19 0.71 6.50 8.48
CA ILE A 19 0.20 5.28 7.86
C ILE A 19 -0.82 4.65 8.77
N VAL A 20 -2.00 4.39 8.22
CA VAL A 20 -3.01 3.57 8.88
C VAL A 20 -2.71 2.13 8.52
N SER A 21 -2.42 1.32 9.53
CA SER A 21 -2.12 -0.11 9.34
C SER A 21 -3.06 -0.96 10.17
N VAL A 22 -3.13 -2.22 9.82
CA VAL A 22 -3.87 -3.23 10.60
C VAL A 22 -2.91 -4.34 11.00
N THR A 23 -3.29 -5.12 11.99
CA THR A 23 -2.48 -6.24 12.45
C THR A 23 -2.99 -7.54 11.83
N SER A 24 -2.08 -8.42 11.48
CA SER A 24 -2.41 -9.69 10.83
C SER A 24 -3.37 -10.55 11.63
N THR A 25 -3.36 -10.42 12.96
CA THR A 25 -4.24 -11.16 13.86
C THR A 25 -5.56 -10.47 14.13
N ASP A 26 -5.76 -9.26 13.61
CA ASP A 26 -7.04 -8.57 13.72
C ASP A 26 -8.12 -9.34 12.96
N ALA A 27 -9.36 -9.21 13.44
CA ALA A 27 -10.50 -9.72 12.69
C ALA A 27 -10.73 -8.89 11.42
N VAL A 28 -11.23 -9.53 10.39
CA VAL A 28 -11.60 -8.88 9.12
C VAL A 28 -12.54 -7.70 9.38
N GLU A 29 -13.49 -7.85 10.32
CA GLU A 29 -14.41 -6.77 10.68
C GLU A 29 -13.67 -5.52 11.11
N ARG A 30 -12.64 -5.67 11.93
CA ARG A 30 -11.84 -4.52 12.39
C ARG A 30 -11.15 -3.82 11.23
N ALA A 31 -10.55 -4.58 10.34
CA ALA A 31 -9.90 -4.01 9.16
C ALA A 31 -10.91 -3.24 8.31
N TRP A 32 -12.10 -3.82 8.11
CA TRP A 32 -13.14 -3.16 7.33
C TRP A 32 -13.58 -1.85 7.97
N ARG A 33 -13.78 -1.84 9.28
CA ARG A 33 -14.14 -0.61 10.00
C ARG A 33 -13.08 0.47 9.84
N ILE A 34 -11.81 0.08 9.91
CA ILE A 34 -10.70 1.02 9.74
C ILE A 34 -10.73 1.62 8.33
N LEU A 35 -10.89 0.80 7.30
CA LEU A 35 -10.96 1.30 5.93
C LEU A 35 -12.11 2.27 5.74
N LEU A 36 -13.29 1.96 6.29
CA LEU A 36 -14.46 2.82 6.19
C LEU A 36 -14.28 4.11 6.97
N ASP A 37 -13.85 4.02 8.23
CA ASP A 37 -13.74 5.18 9.11
C ASP A 37 -12.68 6.16 8.63
N ARG A 38 -11.59 5.64 8.08
CA ARG A 38 -10.50 6.47 7.58
C ARG A 38 -10.65 6.86 6.13
N ARG A 39 -11.69 6.36 5.46
CA ARG A 39 -11.95 6.64 4.03
C ARG A 39 -10.75 6.27 3.16
N ILE A 40 -10.17 5.12 3.43
CA ILE A 40 -9.06 4.58 2.64
C ILE A 40 -9.50 3.26 2.02
N HIS A 41 -8.82 2.86 0.94
CA HIS A 41 -9.19 1.69 0.17
C HIS A 41 -8.31 0.48 0.46
N GLN A 42 -7.22 0.68 1.15
CA GLN A 42 -6.23 -0.36 1.44
C GLN A 42 -5.39 0.06 2.63
N ALA A 43 -4.80 -0.93 3.29
CA ALA A 43 -3.90 -0.67 4.41
C ALA A 43 -2.82 -1.75 4.48
N PRO A 44 -1.60 -1.37 4.83
CA PRO A 44 -0.55 -2.34 5.13
C PRO A 44 -0.94 -3.18 6.34
N VAL A 45 -0.52 -4.43 6.32
CA VAL A 45 -0.74 -5.38 7.41
C VAL A 45 0.60 -5.65 8.08
N LEU A 46 0.65 -5.44 9.38
CA LEU A 46 1.82 -5.72 10.21
C LEU A 46 1.55 -6.95 11.06
N ASP A 47 2.58 -7.74 11.32
CA ASP A 47 2.45 -8.80 12.29
C ASP A 47 2.60 -8.25 13.73
N PRO A 48 2.41 -9.08 14.77
CA PRO A 48 2.53 -8.59 16.16
C PRO A 48 3.92 -8.05 16.51
N THR A 49 4.94 -8.31 15.70
CA THR A 49 6.29 -7.75 15.89
C THR A 49 6.53 -6.51 15.04
N TYR A 50 5.46 -5.94 14.45
CA TYR A 50 5.49 -4.73 13.62
C TYR A 50 6.22 -4.90 12.29
N ARG A 51 6.32 -6.13 11.78
CA ARG A 51 6.90 -6.38 10.46
C ARG A 51 5.78 -6.36 9.41
N LEU A 52 6.10 -5.78 8.27
CA LEU A 52 5.16 -5.76 7.15
C LEU A 52 5.00 -7.17 6.59
N VAL A 53 3.77 -7.67 6.56
CA VAL A 53 3.48 -9.04 6.10
C VAL A 53 2.47 -9.11 4.97
N GLY A 54 1.75 -8.03 4.68
CA GLY A 54 0.76 -8.04 3.61
C GLY A 54 0.12 -6.69 3.39
N ILE A 55 -0.86 -6.68 2.49
CA ILE A 55 -1.77 -5.56 2.27
C ILE A 55 -3.18 -6.11 2.23
N VAL A 56 -4.11 -5.41 2.86
CA VAL A 56 -5.54 -5.72 2.77
C VAL A 56 -6.24 -4.55 2.09
N SER A 57 -7.16 -4.86 1.16
CA SER A 57 -7.91 -3.86 0.43
C SER A 57 -9.41 -4.14 0.52
N GLU A 58 -10.21 -3.12 0.18
CA GLU A 58 -11.66 -3.31 0.04
C GLU A 58 -11.96 -4.46 -0.92
N ARG A 59 -11.22 -4.56 -2.02
CA ARG A 59 -11.41 -5.62 -3.01
C ARG A 59 -11.20 -6.99 -2.39
N ASP A 60 -10.16 -7.15 -1.56
CA ASP A 60 -9.90 -8.42 -0.89
C ASP A 60 -11.07 -8.82 0.01
N LEU A 61 -11.59 -7.85 0.76
CA LEU A 61 -12.72 -8.10 1.68
C LEU A 61 -13.99 -8.44 0.91
N LEU A 62 -14.27 -7.73 -0.18
CA LEU A 62 -15.42 -8.02 -1.03
C LEU A 62 -15.29 -9.39 -1.70
N THR A 63 -14.09 -9.75 -2.11
CA THR A 63 -13.83 -11.04 -2.75
C THR A 63 -14.12 -12.18 -1.78
N VAL A 64 -13.71 -12.04 -0.52
CA VAL A 64 -13.97 -13.05 0.51
C VAL A 64 -15.48 -13.23 0.72
N LEU A 65 -16.23 -12.13 0.74
CA LEU A 65 -17.70 -12.21 0.87
C LEU A 65 -18.36 -12.90 -0.32
N ASN A 66 -17.81 -12.69 -1.52
CA ASN A 66 -18.38 -13.25 -2.73
C ASN A 66 -18.06 -14.74 -2.90
N VAL A 67 -16.87 -15.15 -2.49
CA VAL A 67 -16.38 -16.52 -2.68
C VAL A 67 -16.83 -17.43 -1.55
N ASP A 68 -16.92 -16.91 -0.34
CA ASP A 68 -17.27 -17.68 0.83
C ASP A 68 -18.79 -17.79 0.93
N GLU A 69 -19.33 -19.01 0.79
CA GLU A 69 -20.76 -19.28 0.95
C GLU A 69 -21.18 -19.31 2.41
N GLY A 70 -20.25 -19.12 3.32
CA GLY A 70 -20.52 -19.06 4.74
C GLY A 70 -21.32 -17.83 5.14
N ARG A 71 -21.65 -17.78 6.40
CA ARG A 71 -22.37 -16.62 6.94
C ARG A 71 -21.44 -15.42 6.99
N VAL A 72 -21.98 -14.25 6.75
CA VAL A 72 -21.23 -12.99 6.82
C VAL A 72 -20.49 -12.87 8.15
N ARG A 73 -21.14 -13.29 9.24
CA ARG A 73 -20.53 -13.28 10.57
C ARG A 73 -19.24 -14.07 10.63
N ASP A 74 -19.21 -15.24 9.99
CA ASP A 74 -18.03 -16.11 9.99
C ASP A 74 -16.89 -15.47 9.19
N VAL A 75 -17.21 -14.81 8.07
CA VAL A 75 -16.24 -14.10 7.28
C VAL A 75 -15.64 -12.94 8.08
N LEU A 76 -16.48 -12.17 8.76
CA LEU A 76 -16.02 -11.02 9.54
C LEU A 76 -15.15 -11.43 10.72
N ALA A 77 -15.30 -12.64 11.22
CA ALA A 77 -14.51 -13.16 12.34
C ALA A 77 -13.17 -13.75 11.91
N ARG A 78 -12.93 -13.93 10.61
CA ARG A 78 -11.65 -14.44 10.12
C ARG A 78 -10.54 -13.45 10.40
N GLN A 79 -9.31 -13.93 10.46
CA GLN A 79 -8.16 -13.05 10.64
C GLN A 79 -7.79 -12.37 9.33
N VAL A 80 -7.28 -11.16 9.44
CA VAL A 80 -6.76 -10.41 8.30
C VAL A 80 -5.72 -11.23 7.54
N SER A 81 -4.88 -11.98 8.26
CA SER A 81 -3.86 -12.82 7.63
C SER A 81 -4.42 -13.85 6.66
N ASP A 82 -5.69 -14.23 6.80
CA ASP A 82 -6.33 -15.21 5.91
C ASP A 82 -6.80 -14.59 4.59
N VAL A 83 -6.94 -13.27 4.55
CA VAL A 83 -7.53 -12.58 3.39
C VAL A 83 -6.59 -11.56 2.74
N MET A 84 -5.52 -11.18 3.42
CA MET A 84 -4.58 -10.19 2.91
C MET A 84 -3.84 -10.69 1.68
N MET A 85 -3.35 -9.75 0.88
CA MET A 85 -2.46 -10.08 -0.23
C MET A 85 -1.05 -10.29 0.31
N THR A 86 -0.46 -11.42 -0.02
CA THR A 86 0.90 -11.78 0.37
C THR A 86 1.51 -12.70 -0.71
N PRO A 87 2.83 -12.67 -0.96
CA PRO A 87 3.79 -11.78 -0.35
C PRO A 87 3.57 -10.32 -0.74
N VAL A 88 4.02 -9.41 0.12
CA VAL A 88 3.82 -7.99 -0.10
C VAL A 88 4.90 -7.43 -1.02
N VAL A 89 4.49 -6.62 -1.96
CA VAL A 89 5.41 -5.87 -2.81
C VAL A 89 5.70 -4.54 -2.11
N SER A 90 6.97 -4.26 -1.87
CA SER A 90 7.39 -3.05 -1.16
C SER A 90 8.56 -2.39 -1.88
N ALA A 91 8.88 -1.18 -1.48
CA ALA A 91 10.03 -0.44 -1.97
C ALA A 91 10.75 0.23 -0.80
N ASP A 92 11.88 0.85 -1.07
CA ASP A 92 12.60 1.61 -0.05
C ASP A 92 12.45 3.12 -0.28
N PRO A 93 12.88 3.96 0.69
CA PRO A 93 12.68 5.40 0.59
C PRO A 93 13.35 6.07 -0.60
N ILE A 94 14.42 5.50 -1.14
CA ILE A 94 15.13 6.11 -2.26
C ILE A 94 14.70 5.57 -3.62
N THR A 95 13.71 4.71 -3.65
CA THR A 95 13.19 4.17 -4.91
C THR A 95 12.59 5.30 -5.75
N ASP A 96 12.97 5.35 -7.03
CA ASP A 96 12.42 6.31 -7.99
C ASP A 96 10.92 6.04 -8.17
N ILE A 97 10.12 7.09 -8.18
CA ILE A 97 8.67 6.95 -8.32
C ILE A 97 8.26 6.28 -9.63
N ARG A 98 9.07 6.41 -10.67
CA ARG A 98 8.79 5.72 -11.94
C ARG A 98 8.91 4.21 -11.76
N ARG A 99 9.85 3.77 -10.93
CA ARG A 99 10.00 2.36 -10.58
C ARG A 99 8.79 1.88 -9.79
N ILE A 100 8.31 2.71 -8.86
CA ILE A 100 7.12 2.37 -8.07
C ILE A 100 5.90 2.26 -8.99
N ALA A 101 5.73 3.18 -9.93
CA ALA A 101 4.65 3.13 -10.89
C ALA A 101 4.71 1.83 -11.72
N TRP A 102 5.90 1.46 -12.17
CA TRP A 102 6.11 0.22 -12.91
C TRP A 102 5.73 -1.01 -12.06
N VAL A 103 6.15 -1.02 -10.81
CA VAL A 103 5.83 -2.09 -9.87
C VAL A 103 4.32 -2.22 -9.68
N MET A 104 3.62 -1.10 -9.55
CA MET A 104 2.15 -1.13 -9.43
C MET A 104 1.49 -1.77 -10.65
N LEU A 105 1.97 -1.45 -11.84
CA LEU A 105 1.42 -2.01 -13.07
C LEU A 105 1.77 -3.48 -13.22
N GLU A 106 3.01 -3.84 -12.97
CA GLU A 106 3.49 -5.21 -13.12
C GLU A 106 2.78 -6.17 -12.15
N HIS A 107 2.61 -5.73 -10.91
CA HIS A 107 2.01 -6.56 -9.87
C HIS A 107 0.52 -6.29 -9.66
N GLN A 108 -0.06 -5.38 -10.44
CA GLN A 108 -1.48 -5.04 -10.36
C GLN A 108 -1.90 -4.63 -8.95
N VAL A 109 -1.09 -3.77 -8.33
CA VAL A 109 -1.37 -3.22 -7.01
C VAL A 109 -1.60 -1.73 -7.09
N ASP A 110 -2.39 -1.18 -6.16
CA ASP A 110 -2.76 0.23 -6.12
C ASP A 110 -1.98 1.02 -5.09
N GLY A 111 -1.07 0.37 -4.39
CA GLY A 111 -0.25 1.00 -3.39
C GLY A 111 0.97 0.16 -3.07
N VAL A 112 2.03 0.83 -2.65
CA VAL A 112 3.30 0.19 -2.34
C VAL A 112 3.78 0.68 -0.99
N PRO A 113 3.89 -0.21 0.00
CA PRO A 113 4.49 0.13 1.28
C PRO A 113 5.98 0.45 1.11
N ILE A 114 6.45 1.40 1.86
CA ILE A 114 7.87 1.79 1.86
C ILE A 114 8.48 1.34 3.19
N VAL A 115 9.53 0.56 3.10
CA VAL A 115 10.22 0.02 4.27
C VAL A 115 11.67 0.46 4.29
N ASN A 116 12.23 0.58 5.49
CA ASN A 116 13.65 0.92 5.66
C ASN A 116 14.52 -0.35 5.72
N ASP A 117 15.80 -0.17 6.03
CA ASP A 117 16.78 -1.26 6.09
C ASP A 117 16.42 -2.35 7.07
N THR A 118 15.69 -2.01 8.13
CA THR A 118 15.28 -2.97 9.15
C THR A 118 13.92 -3.57 8.87
N GLN A 119 13.37 -3.34 7.67
CA GLN A 119 12.05 -3.80 7.27
C GLN A 119 10.91 -3.15 8.05
N ALA A 120 11.17 -1.99 8.65
CA ALA A 120 10.13 -1.23 9.32
C ALA A 120 9.37 -0.39 8.29
N LEU A 121 8.05 -0.36 8.44
CA LEU A 121 7.18 0.43 7.57
C LEU A 121 7.38 1.91 7.89
N VAL A 122 7.84 2.68 6.89
CA VAL A 122 8.13 4.11 7.06
C VAL A 122 7.26 5.00 6.18
N GLY A 123 6.58 4.42 5.20
CA GLY A 123 5.74 5.19 4.31
C GLY A 123 4.82 4.31 3.47
N PHE A 124 3.96 4.98 2.73
CA PHE A 124 3.06 4.31 1.79
C PHE A 124 2.85 5.22 0.58
N VAL A 125 2.95 4.65 -0.61
CA VAL A 125 2.74 5.38 -1.86
C VAL A 125 1.55 4.78 -2.59
N SER A 126 0.52 5.59 -2.81
CA SER A 126 -0.64 5.20 -3.61
C SER A 126 -0.51 5.76 -5.03
N ARG A 127 -1.39 5.30 -5.92
CA ARG A 127 -1.48 5.86 -7.28
C ARG A 127 -1.71 7.36 -7.23
N SER A 128 -2.58 7.80 -6.34
CA SER A 128 -2.90 9.22 -6.19
C SER A 128 -1.68 10.05 -5.79
N ASP A 129 -0.82 9.51 -4.96
CA ASP A 129 0.40 10.21 -4.56
C ASP A 129 1.32 10.47 -5.75
N ILE A 130 1.46 9.48 -6.63
CA ILE A 130 2.27 9.62 -7.84
C ILE A 130 1.64 10.65 -8.78
N LEU A 131 0.34 10.54 -9.03
CA LEU A 131 -0.35 11.45 -9.92
C LEU A 131 -0.30 12.89 -9.41
N ARG A 132 -0.47 13.06 -8.11
CA ARG A 132 -0.40 14.38 -7.49
C ARG A 132 0.99 14.99 -7.66
N ALA A 133 2.03 14.19 -7.46
CA ALA A 133 3.41 14.66 -7.64
C ALA A 133 3.66 15.10 -9.08
N ILE A 134 3.18 14.34 -10.04
CA ILE A 134 3.35 14.67 -11.45
C ILE A 134 2.59 15.94 -11.83
N ILE A 135 1.37 16.11 -11.30
CA ILE A 135 0.54 17.27 -11.64
C ILE A 135 1.07 18.54 -10.99
N THR A 136 1.55 18.46 -9.77
CA THR A 136 2.02 19.64 -9.04
C THR A 136 3.42 20.08 -9.44
N ASP A 137 4.26 19.15 -9.90
CA ASP A 137 5.58 19.48 -10.41
C ASP A 137 5.52 19.55 -11.93
N PRO A 138 6.06 20.58 -12.55
CA PRO A 138 5.94 20.75 -13.98
C PRO A 138 6.36 19.49 -14.75
N PRO A 139 5.51 19.03 -15.69
CA PRO A 139 5.82 17.86 -16.51
C PRO A 139 7.10 17.97 -17.29
N LEU A 140 7.59 19.17 -17.45
CA LEU A 140 8.86 19.48 -18.08
C LEU A 140 9.99 18.60 -17.52
N SER A 141 9.98 18.34 -16.24
CA SER A 141 10.99 17.52 -15.61
C SER A 141 10.92 16.06 -16.05
N LEU A 142 9.76 15.59 -16.47
CA LEU A 142 9.58 14.22 -16.91
C LEU A 142 10.16 13.95 -18.31
N TRP A 143 10.38 15.00 -19.08
CA TRP A 143 10.80 14.88 -20.46
C TRP A 143 12.30 14.97 -20.64
N ARG A 144 13.02 15.06 -19.60
CA ARG A 144 14.47 15.22 -19.64
C ARG A 144 15.22 13.91 -19.56
#